data_01c24599af68bde083737d30c8abdcc0
#
_entry.id   01c24599af68bde083737d30c8abdcc0
#
_cell.length_a   1.000
_cell.length_b   1.000
_cell.length_c   1.000
_cell.angle_alpha   90.00
_cell.angle_beta   90.00
_cell.angle_gamma   90.00
#
_symmetry.space_group_name_H-M   'P 1'
#
loop_
_entity.id
_entity.type
_entity.pdbx_description
1 polymer ?
#
loop_
_entity_poly.entity_id
_entity_poly.type
_entity_poly.pdbx_seq_one_letter_code
_entity_poly.pdbx_strand_id
1 'polypeptide(L)'
;MAISDLLAHLRSLNVEQLLHEKTLPAQRASFAPWPPWVSENLRNSFVQNGIEKLWEHQATCANILHEGGDVILTTGTGSGKSLAAWLAFLARREGANPGDSCLDNVSPTALYIAPTKALARDQATTLTQWNGQANLYLQIAPVDGDSSSPVKKWARTHADIVLTNPDYLHFAILRSHQLWRPFLRGLSLVIIDEAHYYRGVLGANVALILRRLRRLARLYHAQPTFALLSATTANPAVHGRNLLGGGRTLRVIDRDTSGSGSRTVLVWQPGKIPVEDEENQPRFPAIWESARLMAELVNCGGRVITFAPSRQGVETIAQLARDHLSTR
;
A
#
# COMPACT_ATOMS: atom_id res chain seq x y z
N MET A 1 -0.19 -29.79 0.50
CA MET A 1 0.87 -30.20 -0.44
C MET A 1 1.99 -29.19 -0.38
N ALA A 2 3.26 -29.61 -0.42
CA ALA A 2 4.38 -28.68 -0.43
C ALA A 2 4.48 -27.96 -1.79
N ILE A 3 5.09 -26.75 -1.84
CA ILE A 3 5.32 -26.03 -3.11
C ILE A 3 6.15 -26.86 -4.09
N SER A 4 7.07 -27.71 -3.56
CA SER A 4 7.85 -28.68 -4.35
C SER A 4 6.97 -29.65 -5.14
N ASP A 5 5.88 -30.13 -4.53
CA ASP A 5 4.98 -31.09 -5.14
C ASP A 5 4.15 -30.45 -6.25
N LEU A 6 3.71 -29.17 -6.01
CA LEU A 6 3.05 -28.35 -7.01
C LEU A 6 3.94 -28.09 -8.24
N LEU A 7 5.21 -27.78 -8.01
CA LEU A 7 6.18 -27.57 -9.09
C LEU A 7 6.45 -28.87 -9.86
N ALA A 8 6.58 -30.01 -9.16
CA ALA A 8 6.73 -31.30 -9.78
C ALA A 8 5.50 -31.65 -10.64
N HIS A 9 4.30 -31.38 -10.13
CA HIS A 9 3.07 -31.57 -10.88
C HIS A 9 3.01 -30.69 -12.13
N LEU A 10 3.28 -29.40 -12.04
CA LEU A 10 3.31 -28.51 -13.20
C LEU A 10 4.33 -28.95 -14.27
N ARG A 11 5.51 -29.40 -13.85
CA ARG A 11 6.53 -29.95 -14.78
C ARG A 11 6.07 -31.23 -15.46
N SER A 12 5.27 -32.06 -14.78
CA SER A 12 4.74 -33.31 -15.34
C SER A 12 3.60 -33.08 -16.34
N LEU A 13 2.89 -31.94 -16.27
CA LEU A 13 1.75 -31.68 -17.14
C LEU A 13 2.17 -31.44 -18.59
N ASN A 14 3.24 -30.71 -18.85
CA ASN A 14 3.74 -30.51 -20.19
C ASN A 14 5.11 -29.79 -20.20
N VAL A 15 6.19 -30.51 -20.47
CA VAL A 15 7.57 -29.99 -20.47
C VAL A 15 7.78 -28.93 -21.53
N GLU A 16 7.11 -29.03 -22.70
CA GLU A 16 7.22 -28.06 -23.80
C GLU A 16 6.58 -26.70 -23.54
N GLN A 17 5.65 -26.61 -22.57
CA GLN A 17 4.96 -25.38 -22.21
C GLN A 17 5.76 -24.55 -21.21
N LEU A 18 6.64 -25.16 -20.43
CA LEU A 18 7.51 -24.46 -19.47
C LEU A 18 8.76 -23.93 -20.19
N LEU A 19 8.73 -22.66 -20.57
CA LEU A 19 9.84 -22.03 -21.31
C LEU A 19 11.01 -21.63 -20.42
N HIS A 20 10.74 -21.22 -19.19
CA HIS A 20 11.76 -20.76 -18.26
C HIS A 20 11.33 -20.95 -16.82
N GLU A 21 12.30 -21.28 -15.97
CA GLU A 21 12.13 -21.38 -14.54
C GLU A 21 13.27 -20.68 -13.82
N LYS A 22 12.94 -19.84 -12.83
CA LYS A 22 13.93 -19.17 -11.99
C LYS A 22 13.46 -19.18 -10.53
N THR A 23 14.25 -19.77 -9.67
CA THR A 23 14.01 -19.72 -8.23
C THR A 23 14.79 -18.58 -7.60
N LEU A 24 14.08 -17.68 -6.96
CA LEU A 24 14.63 -16.61 -6.11
C LEU A 24 14.79 -17.17 -4.69
N PRO A 25 15.96 -17.03 -4.07
CA PRO A 25 16.19 -17.58 -2.72
C PRO A 25 15.35 -16.86 -1.68
N ALA A 26 15.12 -17.54 -0.57
CA ALA A 26 14.52 -16.92 0.61
C ALA A 26 15.40 -15.79 1.14
N GLN A 27 14.78 -14.70 1.55
CA GLN A 27 15.44 -13.58 2.19
C GLN A 27 15.23 -13.65 3.71
N ARG A 28 16.31 -13.57 4.48
CA ARG A 28 16.23 -13.49 5.94
C ARG A 28 15.75 -12.11 6.37
N ALA A 29 14.83 -12.06 7.33
CA ALA A 29 14.41 -10.82 7.95
C ALA A 29 15.53 -10.21 8.79
N SER A 30 15.65 -8.88 8.72
CA SER A 30 16.52 -8.09 9.60
C SER A 30 15.65 -7.20 10.49
N PHE A 31 15.78 -7.35 11.80
CA PHE A 31 14.92 -6.69 12.78
C PHE A 31 15.69 -5.59 13.52
N ALA A 32 14.94 -4.55 13.90
CA ALA A 32 15.40 -3.51 14.79
C ALA A 32 14.61 -3.53 16.12
N PRO A 33 15.19 -3.02 17.20
CA PRO A 33 14.43 -2.79 18.42
C PRO A 33 13.34 -1.75 18.19
N TRP A 34 12.31 -1.78 19.03
CA TRP A 34 11.30 -0.72 19.05
C TRP A 34 11.97 0.61 19.40
N PRO A 35 11.65 1.70 18.69
CA PRO A 35 12.17 3.01 19.03
C PRO A 35 11.79 3.41 20.48
N PRO A 36 12.67 4.07 21.24
CA PRO A 36 12.43 4.40 22.65
C PRO A 36 11.27 5.39 22.87
N TRP A 37 10.87 6.11 21.83
CA TRP A 37 9.73 7.02 21.86
C TRP A 37 8.36 6.34 21.65
N VAL A 38 8.35 5.03 21.35
CA VAL A 38 7.12 4.25 21.26
C VAL A 38 6.72 3.79 22.65
N SER A 39 5.53 4.17 23.11
CA SER A 39 5.01 3.76 24.40
C SER A 39 4.79 2.24 24.48
N GLU A 40 4.76 1.72 25.68
CA GLU A 40 4.44 0.31 25.92
C GLU A 40 3.00 -0.03 25.47
N ASN A 41 2.06 0.87 25.69
CA ASN A 41 0.65 0.74 25.28
C ASN A 41 0.56 0.57 23.74
N LEU A 42 1.18 1.50 23.00
CA LEU A 42 1.19 1.46 21.55
C LEU A 42 1.91 0.21 21.02
N ARG A 43 3.06 -0.15 21.60
CA ARG A 43 3.78 -1.38 21.27
C ARG A 43 2.89 -2.61 21.46
N ASN A 44 2.21 -2.73 22.60
CA ASN A 44 1.36 -3.87 22.90
C ASN A 44 0.19 -4.00 21.91
N SER A 45 -0.37 -2.88 21.43
CA SER A 45 -1.42 -2.92 20.40
C SER A 45 -0.90 -3.53 19.08
N PHE A 46 0.35 -3.26 18.69
CA PHE A 46 0.96 -3.88 17.51
C PHE A 46 1.29 -5.36 17.73
N VAL A 47 1.79 -5.72 18.91
CA VAL A 47 2.06 -7.12 19.27
C VAL A 47 0.79 -7.98 19.24
N GLN A 48 -0.34 -7.45 19.70
CA GLN A 48 -1.64 -8.12 19.61
C GLN A 48 -2.10 -8.37 18.15
N ASN A 49 -1.57 -7.59 17.20
CA ASN A 49 -1.77 -7.78 15.77
C ASN A 49 -0.69 -8.65 15.10
N GLY A 50 0.12 -9.34 15.86
CA GLY A 50 1.19 -10.23 15.37
C GLY A 50 2.47 -9.49 14.94
N ILE A 51 2.63 -8.21 15.29
CA ILE A 51 3.83 -7.42 14.98
C ILE A 51 4.72 -7.37 16.23
N GLU A 52 5.42 -8.46 16.48
CA GLU A 52 6.30 -8.58 17.66
C GLU A 52 7.56 -7.72 17.55
N LYS A 53 8.10 -7.59 16.34
CA LYS A 53 9.35 -6.87 16.03
C LYS A 53 9.18 -6.04 14.78
N LEU A 54 9.86 -4.92 14.74
CA LEU A 54 9.94 -4.10 13.52
C LEU A 54 11.08 -4.60 12.62
N TRP A 55 10.86 -4.58 11.32
CA TRP A 55 11.96 -4.69 10.37
C TRP A 55 12.81 -3.41 10.39
N GLU A 56 14.10 -3.52 10.10
CA GLU A 56 15.02 -2.36 10.13
C GLU A 56 14.53 -1.18 9.28
N HIS A 57 14.00 -1.44 8.08
CA HIS A 57 13.48 -0.37 7.22
C HIS A 57 12.25 0.31 7.83
N GLN A 58 11.42 -0.42 8.59
CA GLN A 58 10.25 0.15 9.28
C GLN A 58 10.69 1.07 10.43
N ALA A 59 11.62 0.59 11.27
CA ALA A 59 12.14 1.40 12.39
C ALA A 59 12.87 2.64 11.88
N THR A 60 13.69 2.51 10.84
CA THR A 60 14.40 3.63 10.21
C THR A 60 13.42 4.67 9.66
N CYS A 61 12.38 4.23 8.94
CA CYS A 61 11.36 5.12 8.40
C CYS A 61 10.59 5.85 9.52
N ALA A 62 10.17 5.12 10.54
CA ALA A 62 9.45 5.68 11.67
C ALA A 62 10.29 6.72 12.42
N ASN A 63 11.58 6.46 12.65
CA ASN A 63 12.50 7.43 13.29
C ASN A 63 12.62 8.72 12.46
N ILE A 64 12.86 8.61 11.14
CA ILE A 64 12.95 9.79 10.27
C ILE A 64 11.69 10.64 10.35
N LEU A 65 10.51 10.02 10.30
CA LEU A 65 9.23 10.73 10.39
C LEU A 65 9.00 11.33 11.78
N HIS A 66 9.40 10.64 12.84
CA HIS A 66 9.29 11.13 14.20
C HIS A 66 10.15 12.38 14.43
N GLU A 67 11.35 12.40 13.84
CA GLU A 67 12.29 13.53 13.85
C GLU A 67 11.86 14.71 12.93
N GLY A 68 10.74 14.57 12.20
CA GLY A 68 10.22 15.60 11.31
C GLY A 68 10.83 15.59 9.90
N GLY A 69 11.51 14.53 9.51
CA GLY A 69 12.09 14.35 8.18
C GLY A 69 11.07 13.80 7.17
N ASP A 70 11.28 14.12 5.88
CA ASP A 70 10.52 13.49 4.79
C ASP A 70 11.22 12.20 4.35
N VAL A 71 10.43 11.18 3.97
CA VAL A 71 10.96 9.88 3.56
C VAL A 71 10.28 9.34 2.32
N ILE A 72 11.03 8.66 1.48
CA ILE A 72 10.51 7.73 0.49
C ILE A 72 10.99 6.33 0.83
N LEU A 73 10.03 5.43 1.07
CA LEU A 73 10.25 4.03 1.39
C LEU A 73 9.87 3.17 0.19
N THR A 74 10.87 2.53 -0.44
CA THR A 74 10.68 1.72 -1.65
C THR A 74 11.12 0.29 -1.41
N THR A 75 10.26 -0.48 -0.77
CA THR A 75 10.47 -1.90 -0.47
C THR A 75 9.40 -2.75 -1.14
N GLY A 76 9.57 -4.06 -1.18
CA GLY A 76 8.64 -4.98 -1.82
C GLY A 76 7.19 -4.85 -1.34
N THR A 77 6.25 -5.38 -2.11
CA THR A 77 4.85 -5.47 -1.69
C THR A 77 4.75 -6.39 -0.48
N GLY A 78 3.94 -6.02 0.52
CA GLY A 78 3.78 -6.80 1.75
C GLY A 78 4.88 -6.58 2.81
N SER A 79 5.83 -5.64 2.59
CA SER A 79 6.89 -5.31 3.55
C SER A 79 6.44 -4.34 4.68
N GLY A 80 5.14 -4.17 4.90
CA GLY A 80 4.61 -3.37 6.00
C GLY A 80 4.97 -1.88 5.98
N LYS A 81 5.09 -1.28 4.79
CA LYS A 81 5.47 0.14 4.61
C LYS A 81 4.58 1.12 5.36
N SER A 82 3.27 0.92 5.30
CA SER A 82 2.30 1.81 5.95
C SER A 82 2.40 1.80 7.47
N LEU A 83 2.75 0.64 8.07
CA LEU A 83 3.02 0.55 9.50
C LEU A 83 4.06 1.56 9.97
N ALA A 84 5.19 1.67 9.24
CA ALA A 84 6.28 2.57 9.61
C ALA A 84 5.84 4.05 9.66
N ALA A 85 5.01 4.46 8.70
CA ALA A 85 4.49 5.83 8.66
C ALA A 85 3.45 6.08 9.77
N TRP A 86 2.56 5.11 9.99
CA TRP A 86 1.54 5.23 11.04
C TRP A 86 2.12 5.19 12.44
N LEU A 87 3.15 4.38 12.69
CA LEU A 87 3.79 4.29 14.00
C LEU A 87 4.26 5.67 14.50
N ALA A 88 4.92 6.45 13.65
CA ALA A 88 5.38 7.79 14.01
C ALA A 88 4.22 8.76 14.31
N PHE A 89 3.12 8.66 13.57
CA PHE A 89 1.94 9.49 13.80
C PHE A 89 1.20 9.10 15.08
N LEU A 90 0.94 7.80 15.27
CA LEU A 90 0.20 7.29 16.43
C LEU A 90 0.94 7.59 17.73
N ALA A 91 2.25 7.44 17.77
CA ALA A 91 3.05 7.80 18.95
C ALA A 91 3.00 9.33 19.25
N ARG A 92 3.07 10.16 18.20
CA ARG A 92 2.92 11.62 18.36
C ARG A 92 1.54 11.99 18.88
N ARG A 93 0.51 11.27 18.45
CA ARG A 93 -0.86 11.50 18.85
C ARG A 93 -1.14 11.04 20.29
N GLU A 94 -0.56 9.91 20.69
CA GLU A 94 -0.63 9.40 22.07
C GLU A 94 0.06 10.34 23.06
N GLY A 95 1.21 10.91 22.70
CA GLY A 95 1.94 11.88 23.53
C GLY A 95 1.31 13.28 23.58
N ALA A 96 0.35 13.57 22.71
CA ALA A 96 -0.37 14.84 22.70
C ALA A 96 -1.55 14.79 23.68
N ASN A 97 -1.28 14.98 24.98
CA ASN A 97 -2.35 15.05 25.98
C ASN A 97 -3.28 16.23 25.70
N PRO A 98 -4.61 16.06 25.83
CA PRO A 98 -5.57 17.16 25.71
C PRO A 98 -5.39 18.30 26.74
N GLY A 99 -4.50 18.11 27.72
CA GLY A 99 -4.22 19.05 28.81
C GLY A 99 -2.87 19.74 28.77
N ASP A 100 -1.97 19.37 27.84
CA ASP A 100 -0.68 20.05 27.75
C ASP A 100 -0.83 21.44 27.15
N SER A 101 -0.56 22.43 27.99
CA SER A 101 -0.61 23.88 27.73
C SER A 101 0.52 24.33 26.79
N CYS A 102 0.63 23.79 25.59
CA CYS A 102 1.32 24.47 24.51
C CYS A 102 0.39 25.56 23.96
N LEU A 103 0.90 26.76 23.77
CA LEU A 103 0.19 27.98 23.36
C LEU A 103 -0.67 27.87 22.07
N ASP A 104 -0.64 26.71 21.40
CA ASP A 104 -1.46 26.35 20.23
C ASP A 104 -2.02 24.94 20.41
N ASN A 105 -3.10 24.80 21.12
CA ASN A 105 -3.81 23.54 21.44
C ASN A 105 -4.38 22.84 20.18
N VAL A 106 -3.54 22.52 19.21
CA VAL A 106 -3.92 21.90 17.94
C VAL A 106 -3.47 20.44 17.92
N SER A 107 -4.42 19.54 18.03
CA SER A 107 -4.16 18.11 17.92
C SER A 107 -3.57 17.76 16.55
N PRO A 108 -2.51 16.92 16.50
CA PRO A 108 -1.95 16.44 15.24
C PRO A 108 -2.96 15.68 14.40
N THR A 109 -3.04 15.99 13.11
CA THR A 109 -3.85 15.26 12.12
C THR A 109 -2.99 14.64 11.04
N ALA A 110 -3.52 13.62 10.35
CA ALA A 110 -2.83 12.95 9.25
C ALA A 110 -3.71 12.82 8.00
N LEU A 111 -3.08 12.98 6.85
CA LEU A 111 -3.71 12.78 5.55
C LEU A 111 -3.06 11.59 4.84
N TYR A 112 -3.87 10.61 4.44
CA TYR A 112 -3.44 9.48 3.63
C TYR A 112 -4.05 9.57 2.23
N ILE A 113 -3.19 9.48 1.23
CA ILE A 113 -3.55 9.60 -0.18
C ILE A 113 -3.24 8.28 -0.88
N ALA A 114 -4.28 7.60 -1.36
CA ALA A 114 -4.17 6.36 -2.11
C ALA A 114 -4.66 6.55 -3.55
N PRO A 115 -4.14 5.77 -4.52
CA PRO A 115 -4.63 5.84 -5.91
C PRO A 115 -6.07 5.32 -6.05
N THR A 116 -6.53 4.45 -5.16
CA THR A 116 -7.87 3.86 -5.22
C THR A 116 -8.62 4.00 -3.90
N LYS A 117 -9.95 4.07 -3.98
CA LYS A 117 -10.85 4.09 -2.83
C LYS A 117 -10.74 2.80 -1.99
N ALA A 118 -10.49 1.67 -2.65
CA ALA A 118 -10.37 0.37 -1.98
C ALA A 118 -9.17 0.36 -1.03
N LEU A 119 -8.00 0.83 -1.48
CA LEU A 119 -6.80 0.93 -0.64
C LEU A 119 -7.00 1.88 0.55
N ALA A 120 -7.67 3.02 0.34
CA ALA A 120 -7.97 3.94 1.42
C ALA A 120 -8.89 3.30 2.49
N ARG A 121 -9.88 2.52 2.08
CA ARG A 121 -10.80 1.82 2.99
C ARG A 121 -10.11 0.68 3.74
N ASP A 122 -9.26 -0.08 3.07
CA ASP A 122 -8.48 -1.15 3.70
C ASP A 122 -7.55 -0.59 4.79
N GLN A 123 -6.85 0.49 4.50
CA GLN A 123 -6.04 1.20 5.50
C GLN A 123 -6.88 1.76 6.66
N ALA A 124 -8.09 2.27 6.39
CA ALA A 124 -8.99 2.74 7.44
C ALA A 124 -9.40 1.60 8.39
N THR A 125 -9.66 0.40 7.86
CA THR A 125 -9.98 -0.80 8.65
C THR A 125 -8.82 -1.17 9.57
N THR A 126 -7.61 -1.23 9.05
CA THR A 126 -6.39 -1.54 9.82
C THR A 126 -6.15 -0.50 10.93
N LEU A 127 -6.28 0.79 10.61
CA LEU A 127 -6.13 1.87 11.58
C LEU A 127 -7.19 1.82 12.67
N THR A 128 -8.44 1.51 12.33
CA THR A 128 -9.54 1.37 13.31
C THR A 128 -9.23 0.26 14.31
N GLN A 129 -8.66 -0.84 13.86
CA GLN A 129 -8.24 -1.93 14.73
C GLN A 129 -7.13 -1.50 15.71
N TRP A 130 -6.06 -0.88 15.21
CA TRP A 130 -4.97 -0.37 16.07
C TRP A 130 -5.44 0.71 17.04
N ASN A 131 -6.29 1.62 16.57
CA ASN A 131 -6.88 2.68 17.36
C ASN A 131 -7.69 2.12 18.56
N GLY A 132 -8.52 1.10 18.31
CA GLY A 132 -9.30 0.45 19.37
C GLY A 132 -8.41 -0.26 20.40
N GLN A 133 -7.39 -0.98 19.96
CA GLN A 133 -6.49 -1.73 20.84
C GLN A 133 -5.56 -0.83 21.67
N ALA A 134 -5.10 0.29 21.10
CA ALA A 134 -4.28 1.26 21.80
C ALA A 134 -5.10 2.31 22.58
N ASN A 135 -6.44 2.27 22.51
CA ASN A 135 -7.36 3.23 23.15
C ASN A 135 -7.03 4.70 22.82
N LEU A 136 -6.68 4.99 21.56
CA LEU A 136 -6.28 6.34 21.15
C LEU A 136 -7.46 7.26 20.84
N TYR A 137 -8.66 6.71 20.66
CA TYR A 137 -9.92 7.42 20.38
C TYR A 137 -9.87 8.32 19.14
N LEU A 138 -9.04 7.97 18.16
CA LEU A 138 -8.90 8.75 16.93
C LEU A 138 -10.12 8.64 16.03
N GLN A 139 -10.48 9.76 15.42
CA GLN A 139 -11.56 9.84 14.46
C GLN A 139 -11.01 9.61 13.05
N ILE A 140 -11.27 8.43 12.48
CA ILE A 140 -10.74 7.97 11.19
C ILE A 140 -11.81 8.14 10.13
N ALA A 141 -11.54 8.94 9.11
CA ALA A 141 -12.47 9.32 8.06
C ALA A 141 -11.99 8.91 6.66
N PRO A 142 -12.39 7.75 6.13
CA PRO A 142 -12.27 7.51 4.70
C PRO A 142 -13.31 8.33 3.94
N VAL A 143 -12.87 9.34 3.16
CA VAL A 143 -13.75 10.23 2.40
C VAL A 143 -13.34 10.33 0.95
N ASP A 144 -14.32 10.21 0.08
CA ASP A 144 -14.17 10.28 -1.38
C ASP A 144 -15.38 10.96 -2.04
N GLY A 145 -15.44 10.95 -3.38
CA GLY A 145 -16.54 11.52 -4.14
C GLY A 145 -17.90 10.93 -3.79
N ASP A 146 -17.94 9.62 -3.47
CA ASP A 146 -19.18 8.86 -3.23
C ASP A 146 -19.66 8.96 -1.76
N SER A 147 -18.84 9.49 -0.86
CA SER A 147 -19.23 9.67 0.54
C SER A 147 -20.43 10.60 0.67
N SER A 148 -21.34 10.28 1.58
CA SER A 148 -22.55 11.08 1.82
C SER A 148 -22.23 12.48 2.40
N SER A 149 -23.13 13.44 2.20
CA SER A 149 -22.94 14.81 2.71
C SER A 149 -22.78 14.88 4.25
N PRO A 150 -23.52 14.10 5.07
CA PRO A 150 -23.29 14.06 6.50
C PRO A 150 -21.89 13.58 6.89
N VAL A 151 -21.38 12.52 6.24
CA VAL A 151 -20.03 11.99 6.46
C VAL A 151 -18.97 13.04 6.10
N LYS A 152 -19.12 13.71 4.97
CA LYS A 152 -18.22 14.81 4.55
C LYS A 152 -18.23 15.98 5.54
N LYS A 153 -19.40 16.35 6.06
CA LYS A 153 -19.54 17.41 7.06
C LYS A 153 -18.87 17.00 8.39
N TRP A 154 -19.12 15.79 8.85
CA TRP A 154 -18.53 15.26 10.07
C TRP A 154 -16.99 15.20 9.98
N ALA A 155 -16.45 14.67 8.87
CA ALA A 155 -15.01 14.57 8.67
C ALA A 155 -14.29 15.93 8.74
N ARG A 156 -14.89 16.99 8.21
CA ARG A 156 -14.32 18.35 8.24
C ARG A 156 -14.07 18.88 9.65
N THR A 157 -14.92 18.50 10.61
CA THR A 157 -14.92 19.04 11.96
C THR A 157 -14.28 18.13 12.99
N HIS A 158 -14.26 16.81 12.75
CA HIS A 158 -13.90 15.84 13.78
C HIS A 158 -12.75 14.90 13.38
N ALA A 159 -12.43 14.76 12.09
CA ALA A 159 -11.44 13.76 11.69
C ALA A 159 -10.02 14.12 12.16
N ASP A 160 -9.38 13.17 12.84
CA ASP A 160 -7.95 13.18 13.13
C ASP A 160 -7.14 12.61 11.95
N ILE A 161 -7.70 11.62 11.26
CA ILE A 161 -7.10 10.98 10.10
C ILE A 161 -8.09 11.03 8.95
N VAL A 162 -7.67 11.59 7.83
CA VAL A 162 -8.42 11.59 6.57
C VAL A 162 -7.72 10.68 5.57
N LEU A 163 -8.45 9.69 5.02
CA LEU A 163 -7.98 8.83 3.96
C LEU A 163 -8.76 9.14 2.69
N THR A 164 -8.05 9.42 1.60
CA THR A 164 -8.69 9.90 0.37
C THR A 164 -7.86 9.58 -0.88
N ASN A 165 -8.29 10.08 -2.03
CA ASN A 165 -7.56 10.03 -3.30
C ASN A 165 -7.16 11.44 -3.78
N PRO A 166 -6.26 11.56 -4.78
CA PRO A 166 -5.80 12.85 -5.26
C PRO A 166 -6.92 13.75 -5.80
N ASP A 167 -7.93 13.17 -6.46
CA ASP A 167 -9.03 13.94 -7.04
C ASP A 167 -9.90 14.58 -5.96
N TYR A 168 -10.30 13.81 -4.95
CA TYR A 168 -11.10 14.36 -3.85
C TYR A 168 -10.30 15.39 -3.04
N LEU A 169 -9.01 15.14 -2.82
CA LEU A 169 -8.12 16.13 -2.21
C LEU A 169 -8.16 17.44 -3.00
N HIS A 170 -7.98 17.37 -4.33
CA HIS A 170 -7.93 18.56 -5.18
C HIS A 170 -9.26 19.32 -5.25
N PHE A 171 -10.33 18.59 -5.60
CA PHE A 171 -11.62 19.21 -5.95
C PHE A 171 -12.50 19.51 -4.75
N ALA A 172 -12.33 18.80 -3.64
CA ALA A 172 -13.15 18.97 -2.44
C ALA A 172 -12.38 19.61 -1.29
N ILE A 173 -11.28 19.01 -0.83
CA ILE A 173 -10.56 19.48 0.37
C ILE A 173 -9.87 20.82 0.09
N LEU A 174 -8.99 20.85 -0.91
CA LEU A 174 -8.19 22.05 -1.19
C LEU A 174 -9.00 23.19 -1.83
N ARG A 175 -10.09 22.86 -2.53
CA ARG A 175 -11.00 23.88 -3.07
C ARG A 175 -11.77 24.59 -1.95
N SER A 176 -12.22 23.85 -0.96
CA SER A 176 -12.99 24.36 0.19
C SER A 176 -12.14 24.34 1.46
N HIS A 177 -10.84 24.67 1.35
CA HIS A 177 -9.86 24.56 2.45
C HIS A 177 -10.26 25.32 3.72
N GLN A 178 -11.06 26.37 3.61
CA GLN A 178 -11.57 27.12 4.77
C GLN A 178 -12.45 26.26 5.67
N LEU A 179 -13.27 25.36 5.07
CA LEU A 179 -14.09 24.41 5.81
C LEU A 179 -13.26 23.28 6.46
N TRP A 180 -12.06 23.03 5.93
CA TRP A 180 -11.10 22.05 6.43
C TRP A 180 -10.02 22.67 7.31
N ARG A 181 -10.18 23.95 7.69
CA ARG A 181 -9.19 24.69 8.48
C ARG A 181 -8.80 23.96 9.77
N PRO A 182 -9.73 23.39 10.59
CA PRO A 182 -9.34 22.67 11.80
C PRO A 182 -8.40 21.51 11.51
N PHE A 183 -8.71 20.68 10.52
CA PHE A 183 -7.89 19.56 10.07
C PHE A 183 -6.54 20.02 9.50
N LEU A 184 -6.54 21.01 8.60
CA LEU A 184 -5.31 21.51 7.95
C LEU A 184 -4.36 22.21 8.92
N ARG A 185 -4.88 22.83 9.99
CA ARG A 185 -4.06 23.45 11.03
C ARG A 185 -3.28 22.43 11.84
N GLY A 186 -3.88 21.26 12.11
CA GLY A 186 -3.23 20.15 12.81
C GLY A 186 -2.37 19.25 11.90
N LEU A 187 -2.32 19.48 10.58
CA LEU A 187 -1.72 18.56 9.64
C LEU A 187 -0.22 18.37 9.92
N SER A 188 0.13 17.21 10.45
CA SER A 188 1.49 16.84 10.87
C SER A 188 2.13 15.76 9.99
N LEU A 189 1.31 14.92 9.34
CA LEU A 189 1.78 13.86 8.47
C LEU A 189 0.94 13.77 7.20
N VAL A 190 1.60 13.62 6.05
CA VAL A 190 0.97 13.28 4.76
C VAL A 190 1.61 12.00 4.22
N ILE A 191 0.81 10.95 4.08
CA ILE A 191 1.25 9.69 3.49
C ILE A 191 0.75 9.63 2.05
N ILE A 192 1.65 9.40 1.11
CA ILE A 192 1.35 9.15 -0.30
C ILE A 192 1.64 7.67 -0.55
N ASP A 193 0.56 6.88 -0.62
CA ASP A 193 0.70 5.45 -0.85
C ASP A 193 0.73 5.11 -2.33
N GLU A 194 1.35 3.98 -2.65
CA GLU A 194 1.62 3.51 -4.01
C GLU A 194 2.22 4.63 -4.88
N ALA A 195 3.21 5.36 -4.33
CA ALA A 195 3.78 6.54 -4.98
C ALA A 195 4.29 6.26 -6.40
N HIS A 196 4.69 5.02 -6.70
CA HIS A 196 5.11 4.58 -8.04
C HIS A 196 3.98 4.66 -9.09
N TYR A 197 2.72 4.72 -8.67
CA TYR A 197 1.58 4.88 -9.54
C TYR A 197 1.53 6.29 -10.16
N TYR A 198 2.02 7.29 -9.46
CA TYR A 198 1.98 8.70 -9.86
C TYR A 198 3.15 9.04 -10.78
N ARG A 199 3.04 8.66 -12.06
CA ARG A 199 4.04 8.92 -13.12
C ARG A 199 3.42 9.65 -14.31
N GLY A 200 4.26 10.19 -15.19
CA GLY A 200 3.81 10.91 -16.39
C GLY A 200 2.88 12.06 -16.07
N VAL A 201 1.82 12.22 -16.83
CA VAL A 201 0.83 13.31 -16.67
C VAL A 201 0.14 13.25 -15.32
N LEU A 202 -0.26 12.05 -14.87
CA LEU A 202 -0.87 11.87 -13.55
C LEU A 202 0.08 12.30 -12.44
N GLY A 203 1.35 11.90 -12.51
CA GLY A 203 2.36 12.29 -11.54
C GLY A 203 2.58 13.80 -11.49
N ALA A 204 2.60 14.48 -12.65
CA ALA A 204 2.71 15.93 -12.72
C ALA A 204 1.52 16.63 -12.04
N ASN A 205 0.29 16.14 -12.28
CA ASN A 205 -0.91 16.66 -11.64
C ASN A 205 -0.87 16.47 -10.11
N VAL A 206 -0.51 15.27 -9.64
CA VAL A 206 -0.39 14.99 -8.20
C VAL A 206 0.69 15.88 -7.57
N ALA A 207 1.83 16.09 -8.22
CA ALA A 207 2.87 17.00 -7.74
C ALA A 207 2.35 18.44 -7.55
N LEU A 208 1.51 18.94 -8.46
CA LEU A 208 0.87 20.26 -8.32
C LEU A 208 -0.13 20.29 -7.16
N ILE A 209 -0.90 19.22 -6.96
CA ILE A 209 -1.82 19.07 -5.82
C ILE A 209 -1.05 19.11 -4.51
N LEU A 210 0.06 18.37 -4.38
CA LEU A 210 0.90 18.34 -3.19
C LEU A 210 1.55 19.71 -2.91
N ARG A 211 1.99 20.43 -3.94
CA ARG A 211 2.49 21.82 -3.78
C ARG A 211 1.40 22.75 -3.27
N ARG A 212 0.17 22.60 -3.76
CA ARG A 212 -0.99 23.38 -3.28
C ARG A 212 -1.31 23.02 -1.82
N LEU A 213 -1.32 21.73 -1.47
CA LEU A 213 -1.51 21.28 -0.10
C LEU A 213 -0.47 21.90 0.85
N ARG A 214 0.82 21.84 0.49
CA ARG A 214 1.92 22.42 1.28
C ARG A 214 1.74 23.92 1.49
N ARG A 215 1.31 24.65 0.45
CA ARG A 215 1.06 26.09 0.55
C ARG A 215 -0.09 26.40 1.49
N LEU A 216 -1.18 25.62 1.43
CA LEU A 216 -2.33 25.77 2.31
C LEU A 216 -2.01 25.35 3.76
N ALA A 217 -1.23 24.29 3.97
CA ALA A 217 -0.77 23.91 5.28
C ALA A 217 0.03 25.07 5.94
N ARG A 218 0.98 25.67 5.20
CA ARG A 218 1.72 26.84 5.69
C ARG A 218 0.83 28.05 6.00
N LEU A 219 -0.22 28.28 5.20
CA LEU A 219 -1.21 29.33 5.48
C LEU A 219 -1.90 29.13 6.82
N TYR A 220 -2.05 27.85 7.24
CA TYR A 220 -2.63 27.48 8.54
C TYR A 220 -1.58 27.16 9.60
N HIS A 221 -0.32 27.57 9.39
CA HIS A 221 0.82 27.38 10.28
C HIS A 221 1.21 25.92 10.53
N ALA A 222 0.79 24.98 9.65
CA ALA A 222 1.18 23.59 9.69
C ALA A 222 2.39 23.30 8.78
N GLN A 223 3.27 22.41 9.24
CA GLN A 223 4.45 21.95 8.50
C GLN A 223 4.49 20.42 8.50
N PRO A 224 3.66 19.75 7.70
CA PRO A 224 3.61 18.29 7.71
C PRO A 224 4.91 17.68 7.18
N THR A 225 5.25 16.53 7.73
CA THR A 225 6.21 15.59 7.15
C THR A 225 5.54 14.76 6.06
N PHE A 226 6.32 14.29 5.08
CA PHE A 226 5.81 13.49 3.97
C PHE A 226 6.43 12.09 3.97
N ALA A 227 5.60 11.07 3.93
CA ALA A 227 5.97 9.69 3.73
C ALA A 227 5.47 9.22 2.37
N LEU A 228 6.37 8.95 1.44
CA LEU A 228 6.05 8.35 0.15
C LEU A 228 6.31 6.85 0.25
N LEU A 229 5.26 6.06 0.13
CA LEU A 229 5.34 4.60 0.18
C LEU A 229 5.20 4.06 -1.25
N SER A 230 6.13 3.22 -1.65
CA SER A 230 6.21 2.76 -3.03
C SER A 230 6.66 1.31 -3.11
N ALA A 231 6.23 0.59 -4.13
CA ALA A 231 6.94 -0.60 -4.55
C ALA A 231 8.33 -0.21 -5.11
N THR A 232 9.18 -1.20 -5.33
CA THR A 232 10.53 -1.00 -5.87
C THR A 232 10.50 -0.15 -7.15
N THR A 233 11.31 0.89 -7.19
CA THR A 233 11.44 1.81 -8.35
C THR A 233 12.90 2.11 -8.63
N ALA A 234 13.25 2.30 -9.90
CA ALA A 234 14.64 2.46 -10.33
C ALA A 234 15.31 3.71 -9.74
N ASN A 235 14.60 4.82 -9.59
CA ASN A 235 15.16 6.10 -9.10
C ASN A 235 14.24 6.75 -8.05
N PRO A 236 14.15 6.20 -6.83
CA PRO A 236 13.24 6.69 -5.81
C PRO A 236 13.49 8.15 -5.41
N ALA A 237 14.75 8.54 -5.30
CA ALA A 237 15.13 9.91 -4.94
C ALA A 237 14.62 10.94 -5.94
N VAL A 238 14.76 10.67 -7.24
CA VAL A 238 14.29 11.56 -8.31
C VAL A 238 12.77 11.60 -8.33
N HIS A 239 12.13 10.42 -8.25
CA HIS A 239 10.68 10.32 -8.23
C HIS A 239 10.05 11.08 -7.05
N GLY A 240 10.56 10.88 -5.84
CA GLY A 240 10.08 11.58 -4.65
C GLY A 240 10.28 13.09 -4.72
N ARG A 241 11.45 13.56 -5.18
CA ARG A 241 11.69 14.99 -5.39
C ARG A 241 10.77 15.61 -6.43
N ASN A 242 10.47 14.89 -7.50
CA ASN A 242 9.52 15.37 -8.53
C ASN A 242 8.11 15.51 -7.97
N LEU A 243 7.65 14.56 -7.16
CA LEU A 243 6.33 14.61 -6.51
C LEU A 243 6.24 15.73 -5.46
N LEU A 244 7.21 15.82 -4.56
CA LEU A 244 7.16 16.82 -3.48
C LEU A 244 7.59 18.21 -3.92
N GLY A 245 8.32 18.33 -5.03
CA GLY A 245 8.96 19.58 -5.48
C GLY A 245 10.24 19.86 -4.69
N GLY A 246 11.08 20.77 -5.23
CA GLY A 246 12.37 21.12 -4.65
C GLY A 246 12.28 21.80 -3.27
N GLY A 247 13.44 21.89 -2.58
CA GLY A 247 13.59 22.64 -1.33
C GLY A 247 13.31 21.83 -0.06
N ARG A 248 13.18 20.51 -0.14
CA ARG A 248 13.10 19.60 1.03
C ARG A 248 14.14 18.48 0.91
N THR A 249 14.74 18.12 2.02
CA THR A 249 15.61 16.94 2.09
C THR A 249 14.72 15.70 2.22
N LEU A 250 14.80 14.81 1.23
CA LEU A 250 14.07 13.55 1.21
C LEU A 250 15.04 12.41 1.50
N ARG A 251 14.80 11.69 2.58
CA ARG A 251 15.54 10.47 2.91
C ARG A 251 15.00 9.30 2.09
N VAL A 252 15.90 8.48 1.54
CA VAL A 252 15.54 7.31 0.73
C VAL A 252 15.84 6.04 1.51
N ILE A 253 14.86 5.15 1.58
CA ILE A 253 14.98 3.80 2.13
C ILE A 253 14.57 2.84 1.03
N ASP A 254 15.53 2.17 0.42
CA ASP A 254 15.33 1.27 -0.73
C ASP A 254 15.79 -0.18 -0.44
N ARG A 255 16.39 -0.42 0.73
CA ARG A 255 16.74 -1.76 1.17
C ARG A 255 15.54 -2.41 1.87
N ASP A 256 15.00 -3.46 1.27
CA ASP A 256 13.97 -4.29 1.89
C ASP A 256 14.62 -5.24 2.90
N THR A 257 14.24 -5.12 4.17
CA THR A 257 14.75 -5.95 5.28
C THR A 257 13.67 -6.92 5.79
N SER A 258 12.54 -7.04 5.08
CA SER A 258 11.50 -8.03 5.39
C SER A 258 11.98 -9.45 5.02
N GLY A 259 11.52 -10.42 5.79
CA GLY A 259 11.72 -11.82 5.45
C GLY A 259 10.79 -12.25 4.31
N SER A 260 11.29 -13.07 3.41
CA SER A 260 10.45 -13.71 2.39
C SER A 260 10.87 -15.15 2.16
N GLY A 261 9.90 -16.03 1.93
CA GLY A 261 10.18 -17.40 1.46
C GLY A 261 10.81 -17.38 0.07
N SER A 262 11.37 -18.54 -0.33
CA SER A 262 11.80 -18.71 -1.72
C SER A 262 10.61 -18.55 -2.67
N ARG A 263 10.87 -17.97 -3.83
CA ARG A 263 9.86 -17.78 -4.88
C ARG A 263 10.36 -18.39 -6.18
N THR A 264 9.54 -19.24 -6.81
CA THR A 264 9.84 -19.76 -8.13
C THR A 264 8.99 -19.03 -9.16
N VAL A 265 9.63 -18.45 -10.14
CA VAL A 265 9.01 -17.77 -11.28
C VAL A 265 9.06 -18.71 -12.48
N LEU A 266 7.91 -18.98 -13.08
CA LEU A 266 7.76 -19.80 -14.25
C LEU A 266 7.28 -18.95 -15.43
N VAL A 267 7.86 -19.12 -16.61
CA VAL A 267 7.32 -18.58 -17.85
C VAL A 267 6.66 -19.74 -18.58
N TRP A 268 5.33 -19.64 -18.70
CA TRP A 268 4.50 -20.69 -19.25
C TRP A 268 3.88 -20.26 -20.57
N GLN A 269 4.01 -21.08 -21.60
CA GLN A 269 3.44 -20.85 -22.92
C GLN A 269 2.20 -21.76 -23.11
N PRO A 270 1.07 -21.23 -23.60
CA PRO A 270 -0.09 -22.06 -23.91
C PRO A 270 0.24 -23.17 -24.93
N GLY A 271 -0.39 -24.32 -24.77
CA GLY A 271 -0.24 -25.45 -25.69
C GLY A 271 -0.71 -25.12 -27.09
N LYS A 272 -0.26 -25.90 -28.07
CA LYS A 272 -0.72 -25.80 -29.44
C LYS A 272 -2.08 -26.48 -29.59
N ILE A 273 -2.93 -25.92 -30.44
CA ILE A 273 -4.21 -26.53 -30.80
C ILE A 273 -3.93 -27.60 -31.90
N PRO A 274 -4.38 -28.85 -31.73
CA PRO A 274 -4.24 -29.86 -32.74
C PRO A 274 -4.99 -29.45 -34.02
N VAL A 275 -4.26 -29.24 -35.10
CA VAL A 275 -4.80 -28.97 -36.45
C VAL A 275 -4.01 -29.80 -37.47
N GLU A 276 -4.60 -30.04 -38.65
CA GLU A 276 -3.97 -30.86 -39.69
C GLU A 276 -2.68 -30.27 -40.26
N ASP A 277 -2.50 -28.95 -40.20
CA ASP A 277 -1.28 -28.24 -40.62
C ASP A 277 -0.28 -28.12 -39.45
N GLU A 278 0.73 -28.97 -39.42
CA GLU A 278 1.75 -29.02 -38.36
C GLU A 278 2.70 -27.81 -38.33
N GLU A 279 2.90 -27.08 -39.42
CA GLU A 279 3.84 -25.95 -39.47
C GLU A 279 3.31 -24.68 -38.82
N ASN A 280 1.98 -24.45 -38.82
CA ASN A 280 1.34 -23.21 -38.33
C ASN A 280 0.27 -23.46 -37.24
N GLN A 281 0.50 -24.38 -36.32
CA GLN A 281 -0.44 -24.68 -35.24
C GLN A 281 -0.70 -23.46 -34.32
N PRO A 282 -1.94 -22.94 -34.26
CA PRO A 282 -2.28 -21.88 -33.35
C PRO A 282 -2.20 -22.37 -31.89
N ARG A 283 -1.97 -21.46 -30.96
CA ARG A 283 -1.94 -21.78 -29.53
C ARG A 283 -3.28 -21.51 -28.89
N PHE A 284 -3.58 -22.22 -27.81
CA PHE A 284 -4.72 -21.89 -26.98
C PHE A 284 -4.61 -20.45 -26.44
N PRO A 285 -5.76 -19.72 -26.34
CA PRO A 285 -5.74 -18.40 -25.72
C PRO A 285 -5.18 -18.43 -24.29
N ALA A 286 -4.40 -17.42 -23.91
CA ALA A 286 -3.80 -17.33 -22.57
C ALA A 286 -4.85 -17.40 -21.43
N ILE A 287 -6.08 -16.91 -21.67
CA ILE A 287 -7.21 -16.99 -20.74
C ILE A 287 -7.59 -18.45 -20.44
N TRP A 288 -7.64 -19.29 -21.47
CA TRP A 288 -7.97 -20.72 -21.31
C TRP A 288 -6.89 -21.45 -20.53
N GLU A 289 -5.64 -21.21 -20.89
CA GLU A 289 -4.49 -21.81 -20.23
C GLU A 289 -4.39 -21.37 -18.76
N SER A 290 -4.65 -20.09 -18.48
CA SER A 290 -4.70 -19.57 -17.10
C SER A 290 -5.79 -20.22 -16.27
N ALA A 291 -6.96 -20.46 -16.86
CA ALA A 291 -8.07 -21.16 -16.19
C ALA A 291 -7.73 -22.61 -15.88
N ARG A 292 -7.11 -23.31 -16.86
CA ARG A 292 -6.64 -24.68 -16.69
C ARG A 292 -5.61 -24.80 -15.57
N LEU A 293 -4.56 -23.96 -15.62
CA LEU A 293 -3.53 -23.95 -14.57
C LEU A 293 -4.10 -23.59 -13.20
N MET A 294 -5.03 -22.63 -13.15
CA MET A 294 -5.73 -22.28 -11.90
C MET A 294 -6.47 -23.48 -11.32
N ALA A 295 -7.24 -24.22 -12.14
CA ALA A 295 -7.98 -25.40 -11.71
C ALA A 295 -7.03 -26.51 -11.23
N GLU A 296 -5.94 -26.80 -11.95
CA GLU A 296 -4.95 -27.79 -11.55
C GLU A 296 -4.30 -27.45 -10.20
N LEU A 297 -3.90 -26.19 -10.01
CA LEU A 297 -3.27 -25.74 -8.76
C LEU A 297 -4.25 -25.78 -7.58
N VAL A 298 -5.53 -25.45 -7.80
CA VAL A 298 -6.58 -25.55 -6.78
C VAL A 298 -6.83 -27.01 -6.41
N ASN A 299 -6.93 -27.94 -7.39
CA ASN A 299 -7.08 -29.37 -7.16
C ASN A 299 -5.94 -29.95 -6.33
N CYS A 300 -4.74 -29.41 -6.51
CA CYS A 300 -3.59 -29.73 -5.70
C CYS A 300 -3.59 -29.09 -4.31
N GLY A 301 -4.65 -28.39 -3.90
CA GLY A 301 -4.76 -27.72 -2.60
C GLY A 301 -3.98 -26.39 -2.51
N GLY A 302 -3.55 -25.84 -3.64
CA GLY A 302 -2.87 -24.53 -3.71
C GLY A 302 -3.83 -23.36 -3.50
N ARG A 303 -3.33 -22.29 -2.87
CA ARG A 303 -4.02 -20.99 -2.88
C ARG A 303 -3.57 -20.21 -4.11
N VAL A 304 -4.51 -19.89 -5.00
CA VAL A 304 -4.20 -19.32 -6.31
C VAL A 304 -4.84 -17.95 -6.46
N ILE A 305 -4.08 -17.00 -6.99
CA ILE A 305 -4.59 -15.71 -7.47
C ILE A 305 -4.23 -15.60 -8.95
N THR A 306 -5.24 -15.35 -9.79
CA THR A 306 -5.06 -15.17 -11.23
C THR A 306 -5.38 -13.74 -11.61
N PHE A 307 -4.49 -13.08 -12.36
CA PHE A 307 -4.67 -11.72 -12.88
C PHE A 307 -5.00 -11.77 -14.37
N ALA A 308 -5.96 -10.96 -14.79
CA ALA A 308 -6.33 -10.79 -16.19
C ALA A 308 -6.34 -9.30 -16.57
N PRO A 309 -6.09 -8.97 -17.87
CA PRO A 309 -6.00 -7.57 -18.31
C PRO A 309 -7.35 -6.85 -18.34
N SER A 310 -8.48 -7.57 -18.24
CA SER A 310 -9.82 -6.99 -18.28
C SER A 310 -10.77 -7.67 -17.29
N ARG A 311 -11.83 -6.96 -16.88
CA ARG A 311 -12.90 -7.51 -16.03
C ARG A 311 -13.59 -8.72 -16.68
N GLN A 312 -13.89 -8.63 -17.98
CA GLN A 312 -14.46 -9.75 -18.74
C GLN A 312 -13.52 -10.96 -18.72
N GLY A 313 -12.19 -10.75 -18.86
CA GLY A 313 -11.20 -11.83 -18.76
C GLY A 313 -11.20 -12.52 -17.40
N VAL A 314 -11.38 -11.78 -16.31
CA VAL A 314 -11.52 -12.35 -14.95
C VAL A 314 -12.73 -13.25 -14.84
N GLU A 315 -13.89 -12.79 -15.32
CA GLU A 315 -15.14 -13.57 -15.30
C GLU A 315 -15.02 -14.85 -16.17
N THR A 316 -14.42 -14.71 -17.36
CA THR A 316 -14.17 -15.86 -18.25
C THR A 316 -13.25 -16.90 -17.61
N ILE A 317 -12.13 -16.46 -16.99
CA ILE A 317 -11.22 -17.39 -16.28
C ILE A 317 -11.96 -18.09 -15.13
N ALA A 318 -12.74 -17.34 -14.35
CA ALA A 318 -13.50 -17.92 -13.23
C ALA A 318 -14.51 -18.98 -13.68
N GLN A 319 -15.22 -18.73 -14.80
CA GLN A 319 -16.16 -19.69 -15.35
C GLN A 319 -15.44 -20.93 -15.86
N LEU A 320 -14.44 -20.78 -16.71
CA LEU A 320 -13.68 -21.89 -17.28
C LEU A 320 -12.99 -22.75 -16.18
N ALA A 321 -12.45 -22.10 -15.14
CA ALA A 321 -11.85 -22.84 -14.03
C ALA A 321 -12.88 -23.65 -13.24
N ARG A 322 -14.10 -23.14 -13.03
CA ARG A 322 -15.21 -23.92 -12.42
C ARG A 322 -15.58 -25.12 -13.27
N ASP A 323 -15.70 -24.92 -14.60
CA ASP A 323 -16.04 -26.00 -15.51
C ASP A 323 -14.97 -27.10 -15.49
N HIS A 324 -13.69 -26.73 -15.46
CA HIS A 324 -12.59 -27.69 -15.28
C HIS A 324 -12.62 -28.43 -13.95
N LEU A 325 -13.03 -27.76 -12.85
CA LEU A 325 -13.14 -28.37 -11.54
C LEU A 325 -14.35 -29.30 -11.41
N SER A 326 -15.45 -29.01 -12.13
CA SER A 326 -16.68 -29.80 -12.09
C SER A 326 -16.65 -31.05 -12.99
N THR A 327 -15.76 -31.08 -13.97
CA THR A 327 -15.64 -32.19 -14.94
C THR A 327 -14.74 -33.35 -14.44
N ARG A 328 -14.13 -33.20 -13.27
CA ARG A 328 -13.31 -34.19 -12.58
C ARG A 328 -13.93 -34.67 -11.28
#